data_7073686b5c5e2d2c8daa12f4d34d6940
#
_entry.id   7073686b5c5e2d2c8daa12f4d34d6940
#
_cell.length_a   1.000
_cell.length_b   1.000
_cell.length_c   1.000
_cell.angle_alpha   90.00
_cell.angle_beta   90.00
_cell.angle_gamma   90.00
#
_symmetry.space_group_name_H-M   'P 1'
#
loop_
_entity.id
_entity.type
_entity.pdbx_description
1 polymer ?
#
loop_
_entity_poly.entity_id
_entity_poly.type
_entity_poly.pdbx_seq_one_letter_code
_entity_poly.pdbx_strand_id
1 'polypeptide(L)'
;MARFPQPVILTIAVLLAIGGCRDRNNDALDVMVIGDAAPTIADPADGLLSPAQQVLMLNVAQGLVRFDARGQIEPGLAERWNVSDDGLSYVFRLGAGKWPDGRSIQARDIARLLTRTLRSASRNPAKDALGAVAEVVAMTDRVIEIRLSAPRPNLLQLLAQPELGLTREGLGTGPLQPVERTRPRGAIALLHVERIINGPDKRDLVDLIAAPTARTIAAFASGEADLVLGGTFDDLPLVRRAKIARSALRFDPVAGLFGLVLARRGGPLADQELRSLLNRTIDRDALVAALAVPGLAPRATLLQSGLEGLAPPAQPDWSATPIAARRMQAFTDVRTMTGADAPITLAIDLPDGPGARILFDRLAADWGAIGIKLVRADKINPADFKLVDAVAPSASPAWFVRSFRCTVRPLCSIEADAAMDSARTATVADQRAAFIREASQILEGKSFFIPLAAPVRWSLVGTRIEGFAENIVARHPLTGLNERLKREGQ
;
A
#
# COMPACT_ATOMS: atom_id res chain seq x y z
N MET A 1 44.62 -4.82 80.40
CA MET A 1 43.26 -4.63 79.86
C MET A 1 43.34 -4.44 78.34
N ALA A 2 43.20 -5.55 77.64
CA ALA A 2 43.31 -5.58 76.13
C ALA A 2 41.91 -5.64 75.55
N ARG A 3 41.58 -4.65 74.70
CA ARG A 3 40.36 -4.62 73.92
C ARG A 3 40.59 -5.29 72.59
N PHE A 4 39.87 -6.37 72.31
CA PHE A 4 39.78 -7.00 70.99
C PHE A 4 38.84 -6.21 70.06
N PRO A 5 39.18 -6.04 68.77
CA PRO A 5 38.24 -5.48 67.79
C PRO A 5 37.35 -6.60 67.21
N GLN A 6 36.05 -6.29 67.13
CA GLN A 6 35.05 -7.14 66.46
C GLN A 6 35.20 -7.12 64.94
N PRO A 7 35.01 -8.20 64.21
CA PRO A 7 34.97 -8.20 62.77
C PRO A 7 33.63 -7.75 62.22
N VAL A 8 33.67 -6.74 61.33
CA VAL A 8 32.51 -6.28 60.52
C VAL A 8 32.28 -7.32 59.42
N ILE A 9 31.16 -8.04 59.54
CA ILE A 9 30.69 -8.94 58.47
C ILE A 9 30.02 -8.09 57.39
N LEU A 10 30.71 -7.96 56.28
CA LEU A 10 30.19 -7.29 55.06
C LEU A 10 29.26 -8.27 54.29
N THR A 11 27.96 -8.13 54.47
CA THR A 11 26.95 -8.93 53.77
C THR A 11 26.82 -8.38 52.34
N ILE A 12 27.46 -9.07 51.39
CA ILE A 12 27.27 -8.80 49.97
C ILE A 12 25.89 -9.33 49.57
N ALA A 13 24.90 -8.48 49.39
CA ALA A 13 23.63 -8.80 48.77
C ALA A 13 23.84 -8.97 47.26
N VAL A 14 23.94 -10.21 46.80
CA VAL A 14 23.87 -10.54 45.37
C VAL A 14 22.45 -10.35 44.91
N LEU A 15 22.16 -9.21 44.26
CA LEU A 15 20.95 -9.01 43.49
C LEU A 15 21.00 -9.95 42.27
N LEU A 16 20.40 -11.12 42.40
CA LEU A 16 20.00 -11.93 41.28
C LEU A 16 18.99 -11.15 40.45
N ALA A 17 19.44 -10.51 39.38
CA ALA A 17 18.60 -10.09 38.30
C ALA A 17 17.94 -11.34 37.72
N ILE A 18 16.74 -11.68 38.22
CA ILE A 18 15.84 -12.62 37.58
C ILE A 18 15.42 -11.95 36.29
N GLY A 19 16.23 -12.15 35.22
CA GLY A 19 15.77 -12.00 33.86
C GLY A 19 14.60 -12.96 33.68
N GLY A 20 13.40 -12.47 33.91
CA GLY A 20 12.19 -13.21 33.63
C GLY A 20 12.20 -13.64 32.17
N CYS A 21 12.65 -14.84 31.88
CA CYS A 21 12.20 -15.55 30.69
C CYS A 21 10.69 -15.63 30.82
N ARG A 22 10.00 -14.71 30.19
CA ARG A 22 8.55 -14.78 30.01
C ARG A 22 8.32 -16.01 29.17
N ASP A 23 7.92 -17.09 29.85
CA ASP A 23 7.48 -18.32 29.21
C ASP A 23 6.38 -17.90 28.21
N ARG A 24 6.74 -17.82 26.95
CA ARG A 24 5.83 -17.52 25.85
C ARG A 24 5.08 -18.80 25.50
N ASN A 25 4.29 -19.30 26.45
CA ASN A 25 3.25 -20.29 26.21
C ASN A 25 2.07 -19.67 25.45
N ASN A 26 2.37 -18.80 24.49
CA ASN A 26 1.38 -18.14 23.70
C ASN A 26 1.38 -18.79 22.32
N ASP A 27 0.45 -19.72 22.09
CA ASP A 27 0.23 -20.37 20.78
C ASP A 27 -0.23 -19.38 19.70
N ALA A 28 -0.40 -18.09 20.05
CA ALA A 28 -0.81 -17.05 19.14
C ALA A 28 0.40 -16.40 18.45
N LEU A 29 0.19 -16.03 17.19
CA LEU A 29 1.08 -15.19 16.42
C LEU A 29 0.77 -13.71 16.72
N ASP A 30 1.75 -12.97 17.24
CA ASP A 30 1.60 -11.55 17.54
C ASP A 30 1.93 -10.69 16.31
N VAL A 31 0.90 -10.15 15.66
CA VAL A 31 1.00 -9.31 14.45
C VAL A 31 0.70 -7.86 14.78
N MET A 32 1.64 -6.98 14.47
CA MET A 32 1.46 -5.54 14.62
C MET A 32 1.39 -4.85 13.25
N VAL A 33 0.49 -3.90 13.13
CA VAL A 33 0.37 -3.05 11.93
C VAL A 33 0.70 -1.61 12.31
N ILE A 34 1.57 -0.99 11.51
CA ILE A 34 1.92 0.43 11.70
C ILE A 34 0.69 1.28 11.39
N GLY A 35 0.25 2.06 12.39
CA GLY A 35 -0.91 2.96 12.30
C GLY A 35 -1.59 3.17 13.65
N ASP A 36 -2.43 4.20 13.73
CA ASP A 36 -3.07 4.60 14.99
C ASP A 36 -4.51 4.04 15.13
N ALA A 37 -5.13 3.66 14.02
CA ALA A 37 -6.51 3.17 14.01
C ALA A 37 -6.56 1.68 14.36
N ALA A 38 -7.36 1.32 15.37
CA ALA A 38 -7.57 -0.07 15.77
C ALA A 38 -8.13 -0.93 14.60
N PRO A 39 -7.75 -2.22 14.51
CA PRO A 39 -8.30 -3.13 13.52
C PRO A 39 -9.78 -3.43 13.85
N THR A 40 -10.68 -2.90 13.04
CA THR A 40 -12.13 -3.13 13.15
C THR A 40 -12.67 -3.60 11.82
N ILE A 41 -13.65 -4.52 11.84
CA ILE A 41 -14.35 -4.94 10.63
C ILE A 41 -15.11 -3.72 10.10
N ALA A 42 -14.84 -3.34 8.86
CA ALA A 42 -15.41 -2.18 8.21
C ALA A 42 -16.36 -2.60 7.08
N ASP A 43 -17.31 -1.72 6.74
CA ASP A 43 -18.03 -1.79 5.49
C ASP A 43 -17.22 -1.06 4.42
N PRO A 44 -16.70 -1.74 3.39
CA PRO A 44 -15.87 -1.07 2.38
C PRO A 44 -16.60 0.02 1.59
N ALA A 45 -17.94 0.02 1.58
CA ALA A 45 -18.74 1.06 0.94
C ALA A 45 -18.66 2.42 1.67
N ASP A 46 -18.23 2.43 2.94
CA ASP A 46 -18.21 3.63 3.77
C ASP A 46 -16.97 4.50 3.58
N GLY A 47 -15.91 4.01 2.95
CA GLY A 47 -14.72 4.81 2.67
C GLY A 47 -13.41 4.05 2.67
N LEU A 48 -12.32 4.80 2.89
CA LEU A 48 -10.97 4.26 2.95
C LEU A 48 -10.78 3.37 4.19
N LEU A 49 -10.13 2.24 3.99
CA LEU A 49 -9.68 1.37 5.08
C LEU A 49 -8.33 1.86 5.63
N SER A 50 -8.20 1.91 6.95
CA SER A 50 -6.88 2.11 7.58
C SER A 50 -5.95 0.92 7.29
N PRO A 51 -4.61 1.06 7.44
CA PRO A 51 -3.69 -0.06 7.22
C PRO A 51 -4.07 -1.32 8.03
N ALA A 52 -4.45 -1.16 9.30
CA ALA A 52 -4.87 -2.28 10.14
C ALA A 52 -6.21 -2.88 9.71
N GLN A 53 -7.15 -2.06 9.23
CA GLN A 53 -8.39 -2.55 8.65
C GLN A 53 -8.14 -3.30 7.34
N GLN A 54 -7.21 -2.86 6.48
CA GLN A 54 -6.86 -3.58 5.26
C GLN A 54 -6.33 -4.98 5.58
N VAL A 55 -5.42 -5.11 6.57
CA VAL A 55 -4.92 -6.41 7.01
C VAL A 55 -6.04 -7.26 7.60
N LEU A 56 -6.89 -6.69 8.46
CA LEU A 56 -8.02 -7.41 9.05
C LEU A 56 -8.98 -7.90 7.96
N MET A 57 -9.45 -7.00 7.09
CA MET A 57 -10.44 -7.30 6.04
C MET A 57 -9.93 -8.35 5.06
N LEU A 58 -8.63 -8.34 4.70
CA LEU A 58 -8.02 -9.37 3.87
C LEU A 58 -8.18 -10.78 4.45
N ASN A 59 -8.27 -10.90 5.77
CA ASN A 59 -8.29 -12.16 6.49
C ASN A 59 -9.67 -12.60 6.98
N VAL A 60 -10.54 -11.65 7.36
CA VAL A 60 -11.88 -11.94 7.91
C VAL A 60 -13.00 -11.80 6.89
N ALA A 61 -12.77 -11.06 5.80
CA ALA A 61 -13.78 -10.76 4.78
C ALA A 61 -13.22 -11.05 3.38
N GLN A 62 -13.47 -12.22 2.85
CA GLN A 62 -13.03 -12.55 1.50
C GLN A 62 -13.94 -11.95 0.42
N GLY A 63 -13.35 -11.63 -0.75
CA GLY A 63 -14.07 -11.33 -1.99
C GLY A 63 -14.49 -12.59 -2.73
N LEU A 64 -14.92 -12.45 -3.98
CA LEU A 64 -15.13 -13.61 -4.87
C LEU A 64 -13.86 -14.42 -5.05
N VAL A 65 -12.72 -13.73 -5.14
CA VAL A 65 -11.36 -14.26 -5.17
C VAL A 65 -10.52 -13.55 -4.11
N ARG A 66 -9.36 -14.09 -3.78
CA ARG A 66 -8.43 -13.51 -2.81
C ARG A 66 -6.98 -13.65 -3.26
N PHE A 67 -6.07 -13.01 -2.57
CA PHE A 67 -4.62 -13.18 -2.76
C PHE A 67 -4.09 -14.32 -1.89
N ASP A 68 -3.17 -15.10 -2.45
CA ASP A 68 -2.27 -15.97 -1.67
C ASP A 68 -1.09 -15.15 -1.09
N ALA A 69 -0.17 -15.81 -0.38
CA ALA A 69 1.01 -15.15 0.21
C ALA A 69 1.94 -14.51 -0.83
N ARG A 70 1.90 -14.97 -2.08
CA ARG A 70 2.73 -14.46 -3.20
C ARG A 70 2.01 -13.38 -4.03
N GLY A 71 0.80 -12.98 -3.61
CA GLY A 71 -0.02 -12.02 -4.35
C GLY A 71 -0.67 -12.58 -5.61
N GLN A 72 -0.73 -13.92 -5.74
CA GLN A 72 -1.46 -14.58 -6.83
C GLN A 72 -2.94 -14.74 -6.46
N ILE A 73 -3.78 -14.86 -7.50
CA ILE A 73 -5.23 -15.03 -7.31
C ILE A 73 -5.54 -16.48 -6.99
N GLU A 74 -6.25 -16.68 -5.90
CA GLU A 74 -6.78 -17.98 -5.50
C GLU A 74 -8.28 -17.90 -5.20
N PRO A 75 -9.00 -19.05 -5.10
CA PRO A 75 -10.39 -19.09 -4.71
C PRO A 75 -10.68 -18.36 -3.39
N GLY A 76 -11.75 -17.56 -3.40
CA GLY A 76 -12.34 -16.92 -2.22
C GLY A 76 -13.75 -17.50 -1.96
N LEU A 77 -14.78 -16.67 -2.07
CA LEU A 77 -16.17 -17.14 -2.07
C LEU A 77 -16.49 -17.99 -3.30
N ALA A 78 -15.87 -17.69 -4.44
CA ALA A 78 -15.97 -18.51 -5.63
C ALA A 78 -14.93 -19.63 -5.61
N GLU A 79 -15.38 -20.87 -5.79
CA GLU A 79 -14.52 -22.05 -5.94
C GLU A 79 -13.85 -22.12 -7.31
N ARG A 80 -14.46 -21.51 -8.33
CA ARG A 80 -13.96 -21.41 -9.71
C ARG A 80 -14.66 -20.30 -10.48
N TRP A 81 -14.04 -19.87 -11.58
CA TRP A 81 -14.60 -18.87 -12.48
C TRP A 81 -14.20 -19.17 -13.93
N ASN A 82 -14.97 -18.61 -14.86
CA ASN A 82 -14.69 -18.60 -16.30
C ASN A 82 -14.78 -17.17 -16.81
N VAL A 83 -13.97 -16.85 -17.80
CA VAL A 83 -13.98 -15.58 -18.52
C VAL A 83 -14.36 -15.86 -19.95
N SER A 84 -15.27 -15.05 -20.53
CA SER A 84 -15.61 -15.13 -21.94
C SER A 84 -14.41 -14.71 -22.83
N ASP A 85 -14.36 -15.23 -24.07
CA ASP A 85 -13.26 -14.97 -25.00
C ASP A 85 -13.06 -13.47 -25.31
N ASP A 86 -14.13 -12.69 -25.28
CA ASP A 86 -14.11 -11.25 -25.46
C ASP A 86 -13.72 -10.48 -24.17
N GLY A 87 -13.58 -11.18 -23.05
CA GLY A 87 -13.26 -10.60 -21.73
C GLY A 87 -14.35 -9.72 -21.14
N LEU A 88 -15.59 -9.81 -21.62
CA LEU A 88 -16.72 -8.97 -21.18
C LEU A 88 -17.62 -9.66 -20.13
N SER A 89 -17.51 -10.96 -19.93
CA SER A 89 -18.27 -11.71 -18.93
C SER A 89 -17.35 -12.55 -18.06
N TYR A 90 -17.55 -12.44 -16.75
CA TYR A 90 -16.88 -13.25 -15.73
C TYR A 90 -17.93 -14.02 -14.96
N VAL A 91 -17.96 -15.34 -15.10
CA VAL A 91 -18.93 -16.22 -14.42
C VAL A 91 -18.25 -16.92 -13.25
N PHE A 92 -18.72 -16.64 -12.04
CA PHE A 92 -18.20 -17.18 -10.79
C PHE A 92 -19.16 -18.22 -10.22
N ARG A 93 -18.65 -19.39 -9.83
CA ARG A 93 -19.39 -20.40 -9.10
C ARG A 93 -19.00 -20.34 -7.62
N LEU A 94 -19.96 -20.04 -6.76
CA LEU A 94 -19.76 -19.97 -5.32
C LEU A 94 -19.58 -21.36 -4.70
N GLY A 95 -18.66 -21.48 -3.76
CA GLY A 95 -18.51 -22.64 -2.89
C GLY A 95 -19.73 -22.83 -1.98
N ALA A 96 -19.93 -24.06 -1.49
CA ALA A 96 -20.92 -24.33 -0.46
C ALA A 96 -20.39 -23.79 0.88
N GLY A 97 -20.92 -22.66 1.35
CA GLY A 97 -20.50 -22.02 2.59
C GLY A 97 -21.65 -21.41 3.36
N LYS A 98 -21.34 -21.02 4.59
CA LYS A 98 -22.27 -20.31 5.48
C LYS A 98 -21.61 -19.06 6.02
N TRP A 99 -22.38 -18.03 6.25
CA TRP A 99 -22.00 -16.90 7.09
C TRP A 99 -21.78 -17.37 8.53
N PRO A 100 -21.03 -16.66 9.36
CA PRO A 100 -20.82 -17.02 10.78
C PRO A 100 -22.13 -17.13 11.58
N ASP A 101 -23.21 -16.45 11.15
CA ASP A 101 -24.55 -16.54 11.72
C ASP A 101 -25.33 -17.83 11.32
N GLY A 102 -24.69 -18.74 10.57
CA GLY A 102 -25.25 -20.02 10.11
C GLY A 102 -26.06 -19.96 8.82
N ARG A 103 -26.36 -18.77 8.28
CA ARG A 103 -27.10 -18.61 7.02
C ARG A 103 -26.26 -19.03 5.83
N SER A 104 -26.84 -19.71 4.86
CA SER A 104 -26.16 -20.11 3.62
C SER A 104 -25.75 -18.88 2.79
N ILE A 105 -24.57 -18.95 2.20
CA ILE A 105 -24.08 -17.94 1.23
C ILE A 105 -24.82 -18.15 -0.07
N GLN A 106 -25.50 -17.10 -0.55
CA GLN A 106 -26.28 -17.14 -1.78
C GLN A 106 -25.82 -16.08 -2.77
N ALA A 107 -25.80 -16.42 -4.04
CA ALA A 107 -25.35 -15.54 -5.13
C ALA A 107 -26.11 -14.20 -5.15
N ARG A 108 -27.40 -14.18 -4.88
CA ARG A 108 -28.20 -12.95 -4.81
C ARG A 108 -27.74 -11.98 -3.72
N ASP A 109 -27.29 -12.51 -2.58
CA ASP A 109 -26.80 -11.66 -1.47
C ASP A 109 -25.43 -11.07 -1.80
N ILE A 110 -24.54 -11.89 -2.37
CA ILE A 110 -23.23 -11.45 -2.83
C ILE A 110 -23.36 -10.42 -3.96
N ALA A 111 -24.22 -10.65 -4.96
CA ALA A 111 -24.47 -9.71 -6.03
C ALA A 111 -24.98 -8.35 -5.50
N ARG A 112 -25.88 -8.39 -4.49
CA ARG A 112 -26.38 -7.17 -3.84
C ARG A 112 -25.28 -6.41 -3.10
N LEU A 113 -24.40 -7.09 -2.37
CA LEU A 113 -23.28 -6.49 -1.65
C LEU A 113 -22.28 -5.84 -2.63
N LEU A 114 -21.89 -6.55 -3.70
CA LEU A 114 -21.01 -6.01 -4.73
C LEU A 114 -21.64 -4.79 -5.42
N THR A 115 -22.91 -4.89 -5.83
CA THR A 115 -23.63 -3.77 -6.45
C THR A 115 -23.67 -2.55 -5.53
N ARG A 116 -23.88 -2.76 -4.22
CA ARG A 116 -23.86 -1.66 -3.23
C ARG A 116 -22.50 -0.98 -3.17
N THR A 117 -21.41 -1.75 -3.16
CA THR A 117 -20.03 -1.24 -3.15
C THR A 117 -19.71 -0.43 -4.40
N LEU A 118 -20.28 -0.79 -5.56
CA LEU A 118 -20.03 -0.15 -6.86
C LEU A 118 -20.95 1.05 -7.16
N ARG A 119 -22.00 1.28 -6.39
CA ARG A 119 -22.94 2.40 -6.61
C ARG A 119 -22.25 3.77 -6.51
N SER A 120 -22.81 4.75 -7.20
CA SER A 120 -22.32 6.15 -7.16
C SER A 120 -22.25 6.74 -5.74
N ALA A 121 -23.20 6.37 -4.87
CA ALA A 121 -23.25 6.80 -3.47
C ALA A 121 -22.17 6.13 -2.58
N SER A 122 -21.53 5.06 -3.03
CA SER A 122 -20.45 4.41 -2.29
C SER A 122 -19.22 5.32 -2.24
N ARG A 123 -18.54 5.33 -1.09
CA ARG A 123 -17.24 6.00 -0.89
C ARG A 123 -16.06 5.05 -1.06
N ASN A 124 -16.30 3.84 -1.56
CA ASN A 124 -15.25 2.85 -1.82
C ASN A 124 -14.22 3.40 -2.83
N PRO A 125 -12.93 3.41 -2.52
CA PRO A 125 -11.90 3.94 -3.41
C PRO A 125 -11.67 3.09 -4.67
N ALA A 126 -12.05 1.80 -4.65
CA ALA A 126 -11.89 0.90 -5.79
C ALA A 126 -13.00 1.05 -6.84
N LYS A 127 -14.12 1.74 -6.55
CA LYS A 127 -15.27 1.84 -7.47
C LYS A 127 -14.90 2.40 -8.85
N ASP A 128 -14.02 3.41 -8.89
CA ASP A 128 -13.61 4.03 -10.17
C ASP A 128 -12.75 3.08 -11.02
N ALA A 129 -11.93 2.24 -10.39
CA ALA A 129 -11.17 1.18 -11.07
C ALA A 129 -12.10 0.10 -11.65
N LEU A 130 -13.25 -0.12 -11.03
CA LEU A 130 -14.29 -1.05 -11.43
C LEU A 130 -15.39 -0.42 -12.31
N GLY A 131 -15.20 0.80 -12.78
CA GLY A 131 -16.18 1.53 -13.58
C GLY A 131 -16.54 0.91 -14.94
N ALA A 132 -15.87 -0.18 -15.34
CA ALA A 132 -16.29 -1.00 -16.48
C ALA A 132 -17.33 -2.07 -16.11
N VAL A 133 -17.61 -2.31 -14.83
CA VAL A 133 -18.65 -3.23 -14.41
C VAL A 133 -20.00 -2.61 -14.76
N ALA A 134 -20.68 -3.24 -15.73
CA ALA A 134 -22.00 -2.80 -16.17
C ALA A 134 -23.10 -3.41 -15.27
N GLU A 135 -22.94 -4.68 -14.91
CA GLU A 135 -23.96 -5.41 -14.14
C GLU A 135 -23.34 -6.55 -13.33
N VAL A 136 -23.92 -6.83 -12.17
CA VAL A 136 -23.63 -8.02 -11.35
C VAL A 136 -24.93 -8.81 -11.16
N VAL A 137 -25.00 -9.99 -11.75
CA VAL A 137 -26.23 -10.81 -11.83
C VAL A 137 -26.07 -12.12 -11.09
N ALA A 138 -27.00 -12.44 -10.21
CA ALA A 138 -27.14 -13.79 -9.67
C ALA A 138 -27.92 -14.66 -10.67
N MET A 139 -27.21 -15.52 -11.40
CA MET A 139 -27.79 -16.40 -12.42
C MET A 139 -28.55 -17.58 -11.80
N THR A 140 -28.03 -18.12 -10.70
CA THR A 140 -28.62 -19.17 -9.87
C THR A 140 -28.29 -18.89 -8.41
N ASP A 141 -28.70 -19.75 -7.48
CA ASP A 141 -28.36 -19.61 -6.05
C ASP A 141 -26.85 -19.63 -5.78
N ARG A 142 -26.05 -20.17 -6.72
CA ARG A 142 -24.58 -20.33 -6.56
C ARG A 142 -23.76 -19.79 -7.74
N VAL A 143 -24.36 -19.11 -8.69
CA VAL A 143 -23.66 -18.59 -9.87
C VAL A 143 -23.89 -17.10 -9.99
N ILE A 144 -22.79 -16.34 -10.06
CA ILE A 144 -22.77 -14.89 -10.28
C ILE A 144 -22.08 -14.61 -11.59
N GLU A 145 -22.68 -13.75 -12.40
CA GLU A 145 -22.05 -13.18 -13.58
C GLU A 145 -21.77 -11.70 -13.35
N ILE A 146 -20.53 -11.28 -13.65
CA ILE A 146 -20.12 -9.86 -13.71
C ILE A 146 -19.94 -9.52 -15.18
N ARG A 147 -20.82 -8.65 -15.71
CA ARG A 147 -20.77 -8.14 -17.07
C ARG A 147 -20.02 -6.83 -17.14
N LEU A 148 -19.16 -6.69 -18.13
CA LEU A 148 -18.33 -5.52 -18.34
C LEU A 148 -18.74 -4.77 -19.61
N SER A 149 -18.65 -3.45 -19.60
CA SER A 149 -18.78 -2.60 -20.78
C SER A 149 -17.50 -2.54 -21.61
N ALA A 150 -16.36 -2.97 -21.06
CA ALA A 150 -15.07 -3.06 -21.75
C ALA A 150 -14.17 -4.08 -21.04
N PRO A 151 -13.27 -4.80 -21.75
CA PRO A 151 -12.42 -5.82 -21.16
C PRO A 151 -11.53 -5.28 -20.02
N ARG A 152 -11.42 -6.07 -18.93
CA ARG A 152 -10.61 -5.77 -17.74
C ARG A 152 -9.77 -6.98 -17.35
N PRO A 153 -8.59 -7.19 -17.96
CA PRO A 153 -7.73 -8.35 -17.65
C PRO A 153 -7.37 -8.46 -16.18
N ASN A 154 -7.27 -7.32 -15.48
CA ASN A 154 -6.93 -7.25 -14.06
C ASN A 154 -8.17 -7.25 -13.12
N LEU A 155 -9.35 -7.65 -13.59
CA LEU A 155 -10.56 -7.64 -12.75
C LEU A 155 -10.40 -8.51 -11.50
N LEU A 156 -9.79 -9.68 -11.63
CA LEU A 156 -9.60 -10.59 -10.49
C LEU A 156 -8.72 -9.98 -9.41
N GLN A 157 -7.63 -9.30 -9.79
CA GLN A 157 -6.76 -8.59 -8.83
C GLN A 157 -7.50 -7.46 -8.12
N LEU A 158 -8.40 -6.77 -8.81
CA LEU A 158 -9.26 -5.75 -8.19
C LEU A 158 -10.24 -6.39 -7.22
N LEU A 159 -10.91 -7.50 -7.59
CA LEU A 159 -11.86 -8.20 -6.74
C LEU A 159 -11.23 -8.87 -5.52
N ALA A 160 -9.92 -9.12 -5.53
CA ALA A 160 -9.17 -9.67 -4.40
C ALA A 160 -8.72 -8.60 -3.38
N GLN A 161 -8.87 -7.30 -3.68
CA GLN A 161 -8.48 -6.24 -2.76
C GLN A 161 -9.36 -6.22 -1.51
N PRO A 162 -8.80 -5.88 -0.33
CA PRO A 162 -9.57 -5.82 0.93
C PRO A 162 -10.73 -4.82 0.86
N GLU A 163 -10.66 -3.82 0.01
CA GLU A 163 -11.73 -2.88 -0.31
C GLU A 163 -12.94 -3.54 -1.01
N LEU A 164 -12.78 -4.76 -1.51
CA LEU A 164 -13.85 -5.60 -2.10
C LEU A 164 -14.17 -6.82 -1.23
N GLY A 165 -13.63 -6.89 -0.01
CA GLY A 165 -14.01 -7.89 0.98
C GLY A 165 -15.49 -7.78 1.36
N LEU A 166 -16.21 -8.90 1.34
CA LEU A 166 -17.64 -8.91 1.54
C LEU A 166 -17.98 -9.19 3.00
N THR A 167 -18.72 -8.27 3.60
CA THR A 167 -19.23 -8.40 4.97
C THR A 167 -20.74 -8.25 4.98
N ARG A 168 -21.36 -8.90 5.97
CA ARG A 168 -22.79 -8.81 6.23
C ARG A 168 -22.99 -8.61 7.73
N GLU A 169 -23.62 -7.50 8.13
CA GLU A 169 -23.88 -7.19 9.55
C GLU A 169 -22.61 -7.28 10.44
N GLY A 170 -21.47 -6.82 9.91
CA GLY A 170 -20.17 -6.89 10.62
C GLY A 170 -19.51 -8.28 10.64
N LEU A 171 -20.05 -9.26 9.90
CA LEU A 171 -19.51 -10.61 9.79
C LEU A 171 -18.89 -10.83 8.40
N GLY A 172 -17.74 -11.45 8.35
CA GLY A 172 -17.07 -11.87 7.12
C GLY A 172 -16.97 -13.40 7.04
N THR A 173 -16.69 -13.88 5.84
CA THR A 173 -16.54 -15.33 5.56
C THR A 173 -15.09 -15.72 5.32
N GLY A 174 -14.14 -14.84 5.70
CA GLY A 174 -12.72 -15.10 5.54
C GLY A 174 -12.23 -16.28 6.37
N PRO A 175 -11.02 -16.75 6.10
CA PRO A 175 -10.46 -17.93 6.78
C PRO A 175 -10.21 -17.70 8.28
N LEU A 176 -9.94 -16.46 8.68
CA LEU A 176 -9.77 -16.08 10.08
C LEU A 176 -11.06 -15.47 10.62
N GLN A 177 -11.48 -15.91 11.78
CA GLN A 177 -12.70 -15.42 12.45
C GLN A 177 -12.34 -14.73 13.77
N PRO A 178 -12.96 -13.59 14.12
CA PRO A 178 -12.80 -12.97 15.43
C PRO A 178 -13.24 -13.92 16.55
N VAL A 179 -12.44 -13.96 17.64
CA VAL A 179 -12.78 -14.74 18.84
C VAL A 179 -12.60 -13.88 20.09
N GLU A 180 -13.44 -14.13 21.10
CA GLU A 180 -13.29 -13.49 22.39
C GLU A 180 -12.12 -14.05 23.16
N ARG A 181 -11.19 -13.17 23.56
CA ARG A 181 -10.03 -13.50 24.38
C ARG A 181 -9.54 -12.27 25.11
N THR A 182 -9.03 -12.41 26.33
CA THR A 182 -8.38 -11.29 27.07
C THR A 182 -7.19 -10.77 26.28
N ARG A 183 -7.20 -9.49 25.93
CA ARG A 183 -6.23 -8.84 25.05
C ARG A 183 -5.80 -7.47 25.54
N PRO A 184 -4.63 -6.96 25.10
CA PRO A 184 -4.32 -5.56 25.21
C PRO A 184 -5.42 -4.70 24.57
N ARG A 185 -5.62 -3.50 25.11
CA ARG A 185 -6.61 -2.57 24.56
C ARG A 185 -6.34 -2.27 23.09
N GLY A 186 -7.35 -2.44 22.25
CA GLY A 186 -7.26 -2.18 20.81
C GLY A 186 -6.77 -3.36 19.96
N ALA A 187 -6.49 -4.52 20.55
CA ALA A 187 -6.17 -5.74 19.81
C ALA A 187 -7.43 -6.55 19.47
N ILE A 188 -7.38 -7.30 18.36
CA ILE A 188 -8.38 -8.30 17.99
C ILE A 188 -7.71 -9.67 17.89
N ALA A 189 -8.36 -10.70 18.48
CA ALA A 189 -7.92 -12.09 18.35
C ALA A 189 -8.64 -12.73 17.16
N LEU A 190 -7.91 -13.44 16.33
CA LEU A 190 -8.39 -14.13 15.14
C LEU A 190 -8.02 -15.60 15.21
N LEU A 191 -8.95 -16.49 14.89
CA LEU A 191 -8.77 -17.93 14.87
C LEU A 191 -9.03 -18.47 13.46
N HIS A 192 -8.10 -19.26 12.94
CA HIS A 192 -8.29 -20.12 11.79
C HIS A 192 -8.37 -21.58 12.26
N VAL A 193 -9.35 -22.32 11.77
CA VAL A 193 -9.50 -23.74 12.04
C VAL A 193 -9.50 -24.50 10.73
N GLU A 194 -8.47 -25.28 10.50
CA GLU A 194 -8.36 -26.21 9.37
C GLU A 194 -8.70 -27.62 9.85
N ARG A 195 -9.74 -28.22 9.26
CA ARG A 195 -10.13 -29.60 9.54
C ARG A 195 -9.22 -30.58 8.81
N ILE A 196 -8.52 -31.43 9.56
CA ILE A 196 -7.68 -32.47 9.00
C ILE A 196 -8.45 -33.79 9.02
N ILE A 197 -8.61 -34.41 7.84
CA ILE A 197 -9.24 -35.73 7.73
C ILE A 197 -8.38 -36.76 8.47
N ASN A 198 -8.97 -37.44 9.44
CA ASN A 198 -8.32 -38.46 10.30
C ASN A 198 -7.22 -37.91 11.24
N GLY A 199 -7.25 -36.62 11.56
CA GLY A 199 -6.34 -35.98 12.51
C GLY A 199 -7.02 -34.91 13.36
N PRO A 200 -6.35 -34.36 14.38
CA PRO A 200 -6.86 -33.23 15.13
C PRO A 200 -6.93 -31.97 14.25
N ASP A 201 -7.97 -31.15 14.45
CA ASP A 201 -8.08 -29.87 13.76
C ASP A 201 -6.85 -28.99 14.05
N LYS A 202 -6.27 -28.42 13.00
CA LYS A 202 -5.21 -27.43 13.11
C LYS A 202 -5.85 -26.09 13.48
N ARG A 203 -5.32 -25.43 14.51
CA ARG A 203 -5.78 -24.14 14.99
C ARG A 203 -4.65 -23.14 14.96
N ASP A 204 -4.79 -22.08 14.18
CA ASP A 204 -3.87 -20.97 14.13
C ASP A 204 -4.52 -19.75 14.79
N LEU A 205 -3.91 -19.23 15.84
CA LEU A 205 -4.39 -18.08 16.58
C LEU A 205 -3.50 -16.87 16.27
N VAL A 206 -4.11 -15.75 15.94
CA VAL A 206 -3.42 -14.51 15.61
C VAL A 206 -3.94 -13.37 16.48
N ASP A 207 -3.05 -12.62 17.11
CA ASP A 207 -3.35 -11.38 17.80
C ASP A 207 -2.93 -10.21 16.92
N LEU A 208 -3.90 -9.47 16.40
CA LEU A 208 -3.70 -8.34 15.52
C LEU A 208 -3.90 -7.02 16.29
N ILE A 209 -2.90 -6.15 16.26
CA ILE A 209 -2.96 -4.82 16.90
C ILE A 209 -2.37 -3.75 15.99
N ALA A 210 -2.96 -2.55 15.99
CA ALA A 210 -2.36 -1.36 15.41
C ALA A 210 -1.59 -0.57 16.47
N ALA A 211 -0.44 -0.04 16.10
CA ALA A 211 0.32 0.84 16.99
C ALA A 211 1.23 1.79 16.17
N PRO A 212 1.63 2.93 16.76
CA PRO A 212 2.60 3.83 16.13
C PRO A 212 3.92 3.13 15.83
N THR A 213 4.62 3.57 14.79
CA THR A 213 5.85 2.96 14.27
C THR A 213 6.91 2.67 15.34
N ALA A 214 7.17 3.63 16.23
CA ALA A 214 8.19 3.46 17.27
C ALA A 214 7.86 2.30 18.23
N ARG A 215 6.57 2.09 18.55
CA ARG A 215 6.11 0.99 19.40
C ARG A 215 6.18 -0.35 18.68
N THR A 216 5.77 -0.40 17.40
CA THR A 216 5.82 -1.65 16.62
C THR A 216 7.25 -2.13 16.45
N ILE A 217 8.17 -1.21 16.14
CA ILE A 217 9.61 -1.52 16.00
C ILE A 217 10.20 -2.00 17.34
N ALA A 218 9.87 -1.32 18.47
CA ALA A 218 10.34 -1.73 19.80
C ALA A 218 9.80 -3.09 20.19
N ALA A 219 8.52 -3.38 19.96
CA ALA A 219 7.91 -4.67 20.23
C ALA A 219 8.54 -5.80 19.40
N PHE A 220 8.86 -5.55 18.13
CA PHE A 220 9.59 -6.53 17.32
C PHE A 220 11.01 -6.76 17.83
N ALA A 221 11.74 -5.69 18.18
CA ALA A 221 13.10 -5.78 18.67
C ALA A 221 13.20 -6.51 20.04
N SER A 222 12.17 -6.39 20.89
CA SER A 222 12.07 -7.13 22.16
C SER A 222 11.52 -8.53 22.00
N GLY A 223 11.09 -8.90 20.80
CA GLY A 223 10.44 -10.18 20.51
C GLY A 223 8.98 -10.23 20.99
N GLU A 224 8.33 -9.14 21.32
CA GLU A 224 6.88 -9.08 21.65
C GLU A 224 6.00 -9.22 20.41
N ALA A 225 6.49 -8.81 19.24
CA ALA A 225 5.82 -9.00 17.96
C ALA A 225 6.59 -9.97 17.09
N ASP A 226 5.88 -10.88 16.43
CA ASP A 226 6.43 -11.85 15.48
C ASP A 226 6.45 -11.29 14.06
N LEU A 227 5.49 -10.42 13.73
CA LEU A 227 5.33 -9.81 12.42
C LEU A 227 4.94 -8.34 12.56
N VAL A 228 5.59 -7.46 11.79
CA VAL A 228 5.18 -6.06 11.64
C VAL A 228 4.87 -5.81 10.17
N LEU A 229 3.70 -5.25 9.90
CA LEU A 229 3.19 -4.91 8.56
C LEU A 229 2.95 -3.41 8.43
N GLY A 230 2.85 -2.92 7.20
CA GLY A 230 2.43 -1.54 6.90
C GLY A 230 3.55 -0.52 6.89
N GLY A 231 4.82 -0.95 6.87
CA GLY A 231 5.96 -0.05 6.79
C GLY A 231 6.09 0.67 5.45
N THR A 232 6.46 1.95 5.50
CA THR A 232 6.62 2.83 4.33
C THR A 232 8.03 3.44 4.29
N PHE A 233 8.32 4.24 3.27
CA PHE A 233 9.56 5.01 3.19
C PHE A 233 9.77 5.92 4.41
N ASP A 234 8.67 6.41 4.97
CA ASP A 234 8.67 7.39 6.06
C ASP A 234 9.20 6.80 7.37
N ASP A 235 8.89 5.54 7.62
CA ASP A 235 9.22 4.82 8.85
C ASP A 235 10.61 4.16 8.83
N LEU A 236 11.15 3.90 7.64
CA LEU A 236 12.36 3.10 7.45
C LEU A 236 13.60 3.60 8.22
N PRO A 237 13.84 4.92 8.39
CA PRO A 237 14.96 5.38 9.20
C PRO A 237 14.89 4.96 10.69
N LEU A 238 13.69 4.72 11.22
CA LEU A 238 13.49 4.23 12.60
C LEU A 238 13.92 2.76 12.73
N VAL A 239 13.59 1.93 11.74
CA VAL A 239 14.02 0.50 11.70
C VAL A 239 15.55 0.40 11.72
N ARG A 240 16.23 1.22 10.94
CA ARG A 240 17.71 1.23 10.89
C ARG A 240 18.36 1.59 12.23
N ARG A 241 17.75 2.50 12.98
CA ARG A 241 18.23 2.89 14.32
C ARG A 241 18.00 1.78 15.36
N ALA A 242 16.99 0.96 15.20
CA ALA A 242 16.64 -0.12 16.12
C ALA A 242 17.57 -1.34 16.05
N LYS A 243 18.58 -1.36 15.15
CA LYS A 243 19.55 -2.46 14.97
C LYS A 243 18.89 -3.83 14.73
N ILE A 244 17.77 -3.86 14.05
CA ILE A 244 17.08 -5.08 13.63
C ILE A 244 17.91 -5.81 12.59
N ALA A 245 17.94 -7.15 12.66
CA ALA A 245 18.66 -7.98 11.71
C ALA A 245 18.17 -7.72 10.28
N ARG A 246 19.10 -7.57 9.33
CA ARG A 246 18.75 -7.28 7.91
C ARG A 246 17.87 -8.36 7.31
N SER A 247 18.03 -9.61 7.74
CA SER A 247 17.21 -10.74 7.29
C SER A 247 15.75 -10.66 7.73
N ALA A 248 15.45 -9.90 8.80
CA ALA A 248 14.09 -9.69 9.25
C ALA A 248 13.35 -8.59 8.47
N LEU A 249 14.08 -7.66 7.84
CA LEU A 249 13.50 -6.57 7.07
C LEU A 249 13.27 -7.04 5.62
N ARG A 250 12.00 -7.09 5.22
CA ARG A 250 11.54 -7.55 3.92
C ARG A 250 10.91 -6.40 3.14
N PHE A 251 11.21 -6.30 1.84
CA PHE A 251 10.69 -5.27 0.96
C PHE A 251 9.83 -5.90 -0.13
N ASP A 252 8.61 -5.40 -0.27
CA ASP A 252 7.71 -5.81 -1.34
C ASP A 252 8.11 -5.14 -2.68
N PRO A 253 8.18 -5.91 -3.79
CA PRO A 253 8.51 -5.39 -5.10
C PRO A 253 7.31 -4.70 -5.76
N VAL A 254 6.75 -3.70 -5.09
CA VAL A 254 5.50 -3.06 -5.50
C VAL A 254 5.65 -2.14 -6.71
N ALA A 255 4.59 -2.11 -7.53
CA ALA A 255 4.36 -1.08 -8.53
C ALA A 255 3.47 0.03 -7.95
N GLY A 256 3.62 1.27 -8.43
CA GLY A 256 2.73 2.34 -7.99
C GLY A 256 3.26 3.74 -8.23
N LEU A 257 2.65 4.71 -7.59
CA LEU A 257 2.99 6.13 -7.68
C LEU A 257 3.72 6.57 -6.41
N PHE A 258 4.94 7.06 -6.57
CA PHE A 258 5.68 7.78 -5.54
C PHE A 258 6.25 9.05 -6.14
N GLY A 259 5.68 10.20 -5.76
CA GLY A 259 6.02 11.48 -6.35
C GLY A 259 5.09 12.61 -5.90
N LEU A 260 5.22 13.76 -6.53
CA LEU A 260 4.51 14.97 -6.17
C LEU A 260 3.40 15.28 -7.15
N VAL A 261 2.21 15.59 -6.63
CA VAL A 261 1.09 16.13 -7.41
C VAL A 261 0.80 17.56 -7.01
N LEU A 262 0.28 18.32 -7.95
CA LEU A 262 -0.19 19.66 -7.71
C LEU A 262 -1.44 19.62 -6.80
N ALA A 263 -1.41 20.40 -5.72
CA ALA A 263 -2.47 20.41 -4.73
C ALA A 263 -3.59 21.41 -5.03
N ARG A 264 -3.30 22.45 -5.82
CA ARG A 264 -4.23 23.53 -6.13
C ARG A 264 -4.05 24.09 -7.55
N ARG A 265 -5.06 24.73 -8.07
CA ARG A 265 -4.98 25.54 -9.30
C ARG A 265 -4.43 26.93 -8.98
N GLY A 266 -3.69 27.52 -9.93
CA GLY A 266 -3.18 28.87 -9.81
C GLY A 266 -1.85 28.98 -9.06
N GLY A 267 -1.46 30.23 -8.73
CA GLY A 267 -0.16 30.53 -8.17
C GLY A 267 1.00 30.29 -9.17
N PRO A 268 2.25 30.26 -8.71
CA PRO A 268 3.41 30.08 -9.59
C PRO A 268 3.34 28.80 -10.43
N LEU A 269 2.73 27.73 -9.90
CA LEU A 269 2.61 26.44 -10.58
C LEU A 269 1.52 26.41 -11.67
N ALA A 270 0.84 27.53 -11.96
CA ALA A 270 0.03 27.67 -13.17
C ALA A 270 0.92 27.65 -14.43
N ASP A 271 2.15 28.14 -14.32
CA ASP A 271 3.14 28.12 -15.40
C ASP A 271 3.67 26.70 -15.63
N GLN A 272 3.51 26.21 -16.86
CA GLN A 272 3.98 24.87 -17.26
C GLN A 272 5.49 24.78 -17.29
N GLU A 273 6.18 25.83 -17.72
CA GLU A 273 7.65 25.82 -17.78
C GLU A 273 8.24 25.72 -16.38
N LEU A 274 7.70 26.45 -15.41
CA LEU A 274 8.15 26.32 -14.01
C LEU A 274 7.97 24.89 -13.49
N ARG A 275 6.84 24.24 -13.79
CA ARG A 275 6.64 22.82 -13.40
C ARG A 275 7.68 21.90 -14.06
N SER A 276 8.00 22.14 -15.33
CA SER A 276 9.03 21.40 -16.07
C SER A 276 10.42 21.62 -15.44
N LEU A 277 10.78 22.87 -15.10
CA LEU A 277 12.03 23.19 -14.41
C LEU A 277 12.16 22.44 -13.07
N LEU A 278 11.10 22.47 -12.26
CA LEU A 278 11.08 21.75 -10.98
C LEU A 278 11.26 20.23 -11.18
N ASN A 279 10.62 19.64 -12.18
CA ASN A 279 10.72 18.21 -12.46
C ASN A 279 12.14 17.80 -12.89
N ARG A 280 12.75 18.56 -13.84
CA ARG A 280 14.05 18.21 -14.43
C ARG A 280 15.25 18.52 -13.54
N THR A 281 15.09 19.29 -12.45
CA THR A 281 16.19 19.71 -11.55
C THR A 281 16.31 18.88 -10.28
N ILE A 282 15.41 17.92 -10.03
CA ILE A 282 15.53 16.97 -8.93
C ILE A 282 16.64 15.95 -9.23
N ASP A 283 17.56 15.81 -8.28
CA ASP A 283 18.57 14.74 -8.26
C ASP A 283 17.98 13.49 -7.65
N ARG A 284 17.33 12.68 -8.50
CA ARG A 284 16.65 11.46 -8.09
C ARG A 284 17.58 10.37 -7.62
N ASP A 285 18.80 10.32 -8.17
CA ASP A 285 19.83 9.38 -7.75
C ASP A 285 20.26 9.67 -6.31
N ALA A 286 20.54 10.94 -6.00
CA ALA A 286 20.88 11.37 -4.65
C ALA A 286 19.70 11.20 -3.67
N LEU A 287 18.45 11.39 -4.14
CA LEU A 287 17.24 11.15 -3.34
C LEU A 287 17.11 9.66 -2.96
N VAL A 288 17.19 8.79 -3.94
CA VAL A 288 17.09 7.33 -3.74
C VAL A 288 18.23 6.83 -2.85
N ALA A 289 19.46 7.33 -3.07
CA ALA A 289 20.60 7.02 -2.22
C ALA A 289 20.37 7.46 -0.76
N ALA A 290 19.76 8.64 -0.52
CA ALA A 290 19.44 9.13 0.82
C ALA A 290 18.36 8.30 1.52
N LEU A 291 17.35 7.81 0.78
CA LEU A 291 16.36 6.87 1.28
C LEU A 291 16.98 5.50 1.57
N ALA A 292 18.05 5.14 0.87
CA ALA A 292 18.88 3.95 1.05
C ALA A 292 18.08 2.62 1.05
N VAL A 293 17.01 2.52 0.27
CA VAL A 293 16.21 1.30 0.10
C VAL A 293 16.90 0.38 -0.89
N PRO A 294 17.14 -0.91 -0.55
CA PRO A 294 17.75 -1.86 -1.48
C PRO A 294 16.92 -2.00 -2.76
N GLY A 295 17.56 -1.88 -3.92
CA GLY A 295 16.91 -2.05 -5.22
C GLY A 295 15.97 -0.92 -5.65
N LEU A 296 15.79 0.13 -4.85
CA LEU A 296 14.99 1.28 -5.27
C LEU A 296 15.72 2.04 -6.36
N ALA A 297 15.05 2.20 -7.51
CA ALA A 297 15.57 2.95 -8.65
C ALA A 297 14.89 4.32 -8.78
N PRO A 298 15.62 5.36 -9.24
CA PRO A 298 15.03 6.64 -9.57
C PRO A 298 14.06 6.52 -10.74
N ARG A 299 12.99 7.32 -10.74
CA ARG A 299 11.98 7.31 -11.81
C ARG A 299 11.64 8.72 -12.26
N ALA A 300 11.73 8.94 -13.57
CA ALA A 300 11.43 10.23 -14.22
C ALA A 300 10.12 10.19 -15.04
N THR A 301 9.51 9.00 -15.20
CA THR A 301 8.28 8.78 -16.00
C THR A 301 7.08 8.43 -15.12
N LEU A 302 5.88 8.75 -15.57
CA LEU A 302 4.63 8.38 -14.89
C LEU A 302 4.44 6.85 -14.88
N LEU A 303 4.57 6.22 -16.05
CA LEU A 303 4.56 4.77 -16.19
C LEU A 303 5.92 4.19 -15.75
N GLN A 304 5.92 2.94 -15.36
CA GLN A 304 7.13 2.19 -14.99
C GLN A 304 7.34 0.97 -15.90
N SER A 305 8.53 0.41 -15.87
CA SER A 305 8.81 -0.87 -16.54
C SER A 305 8.06 -2.02 -15.88
N GLY A 306 7.74 -3.07 -16.65
CA GLY A 306 7.08 -4.28 -16.14
C GLY A 306 5.56 -4.18 -16.00
N LEU A 307 4.93 -3.12 -16.50
CA LEU A 307 3.46 -3.04 -16.58
C LEU A 307 2.92 -3.91 -17.72
N GLU A 308 1.75 -4.52 -17.48
CA GLU A 308 1.12 -5.45 -18.42
C GLU A 308 0.85 -4.80 -19.78
N GLY A 309 1.29 -5.47 -20.85
CA GLY A 309 1.04 -5.05 -22.24
C GLY A 309 1.74 -3.76 -22.66
N LEU A 310 2.74 -3.27 -21.90
CA LEU A 310 3.52 -2.10 -22.27
C LEU A 310 5.02 -2.39 -22.33
N ALA A 311 5.68 -1.86 -23.35
CA ALA A 311 7.12 -1.73 -23.36
C ALA A 311 7.58 -0.72 -22.29
N PRO A 312 8.82 -0.80 -21.79
CA PRO A 312 9.37 0.19 -20.89
C PRO A 312 9.17 1.62 -21.42
N PRO A 313 8.80 2.59 -20.58
CA PRO A 313 8.59 3.96 -21.03
C PRO A 313 9.90 4.60 -21.49
N ALA A 314 9.83 5.41 -22.55
CA ALA A 314 10.96 6.22 -22.98
C ALA A 314 11.32 7.22 -21.88
N GLN A 315 12.63 7.37 -21.62
CA GLN A 315 13.09 8.38 -20.66
C GLN A 315 12.93 9.79 -21.27
N PRO A 316 12.63 10.81 -20.46
CA PRO A 316 12.57 12.19 -20.94
C PRO A 316 13.91 12.65 -21.52
N ASP A 317 13.90 13.44 -22.59
CA ASP A 317 15.11 13.91 -23.29
C ASP A 317 16.12 14.61 -22.36
N TRP A 318 15.61 15.37 -21.37
CA TRP A 318 16.45 16.04 -20.39
C TRP A 318 17.23 15.07 -19.48
N SER A 319 16.85 13.80 -19.39
CA SER A 319 17.54 12.81 -18.53
C SER A 319 18.97 12.53 -18.97
N ALA A 320 19.27 12.70 -20.26
CA ALA A 320 20.62 12.58 -20.80
C ALA A 320 21.55 13.74 -20.42
N THR A 321 20.98 14.89 -19.98
CA THR A 321 21.76 16.06 -19.58
C THR A 321 22.19 15.94 -18.12
N PRO A 322 23.49 16.15 -17.78
CA PRO A 322 23.96 16.13 -16.40
C PRO A 322 23.19 17.09 -15.49
N ILE A 323 22.93 16.69 -14.25
CA ILE A 323 22.11 17.47 -13.29
C ILE A 323 22.67 18.88 -13.06
N ALA A 324 23.99 19.06 -13.01
CA ALA A 324 24.61 20.38 -12.85
C ALA A 324 24.27 21.33 -14.01
N ALA A 325 24.29 20.85 -15.24
CA ALA A 325 23.94 21.64 -16.43
C ALA A 325 22.45 21.99 -16.43
N ARG A 326 21.56 21.02 -16.08
CA ARG A 326 20.12 21.27 -15.95
C ARG A 326 19.81 22.35 -14.91
N ARG A 327 20.50 22.34 -13.75
CA ARG A 327 20.32 23.33 -12.68
C ARG A 327 20.84 24.69 -13.06
N MET A 328 22.00 24.77 -13.73
CA MET A 328 22.56 26.04 -14.21
C MET A 328 21.59 26.72 -15.19
N GLN A 329 21.08 26.00 -16.17
CA GLN A 329 20.09 26.53 -17.09
C GLN A 329 18.80 26.96 -16.38
N ALA A 330 18.26 26.09 -15.51
CA ALA A 330 17.03 26.36 -14.77
C ALA A 330 17.14 27.57 -13.83
N PHE A 331 18.32 27.80 -13.22
CA PHE A 331 18.57 29.00 -12.42
C PHE A 331 18.42 30.28 -13.24
N THR A 332 18.94 30.29 -14.46
CA THR A 332 18.78 31.42 -15.39
C THR A 332 17.34 31.62 -15.79
N ASP A 333 16.66 30.52 -16.15
CA ASP A 333 15.26 30.55 -16.58
C ASP A 333 14.32 31.07 -15.46
N VAL A 334 14.49 30.57 -14.22
CA VAL A 334 13.72 31.04 -13.06
C VAL A 334 13.92 32.51 -12.80
N ARG A 335 15.16 33.00 -12.86
CA ARG A 335 15.45 34.44 -12.70
C ARG A 335 14.80 35.30 -13.78
N THR A 336 14.71 34.79 -14.99
CA THR A 336 14.03 35.49 -16.10
C THR A 336 12.53 35.54 -15.87
N MET A 337 11.93 34.47 -15.33
CA MET A 337 10.49 34.39 -15.03
C MET A 337 10.06 35.32 -13.89
N THR A 338 10.92 35.46 -12.85
CA THR A 338 10.54 36.15 -11.60
C THR A 338 11.02 37.58 -11.50
N GLY A 339 11.92 38.04 -12.37
CA GLY A 339 12.71 39.23 -12.10
C GLY A 339 13.72 38.99 -10.97
N ALA A 340 14.66 39.91 -10.76
CA ALA A 340 15.80 39.70 -9.85
C ALA A 340 15.46 39.69 -8.35
N ASP A 341 14.25 40.11 -7.92
CA ASP A 341 14.04 40.64 -6.57
C ASP A 341 13.10 39.80 -5.66
N ALA A 342 12.43 38.75 -6.14
CA ALA A 342 11.54 37.97 -5.28
C ALA A 342 11.67 36.45 -5.53
N PRO A 343 12.26 35.69 -4.60
CA PRO A 343 12.31 34.23 -4.73
C PRO A 343 10.89 33.64 -4.69
N ILE A 344 10.59 32.72 -5.62
CA ILE A 344 9.37 31.92 -5.56
C ILE A 344 9.44 31.05 -4.29
N THR A 345 8.42 31.13 -3.47
CA THR A 345 8.22 30.21 -2.33
C THR A 345 7.13 29.21 -2.68
N LEU A 346 7.42 27.92 -2.57
CA LEU A 346 6.49 26.82 -2.78
C LEU A 346 6.30 26.04 -1.48
N ALA A 347 5.09 25.57 -1.24
CA ALA A 347 4.74 24.80 -0.04
C ALA A 347 4.42 23.34 -0.40
N ILE A 348 4.93 22.40 0.40
CA ILE A 348 4.72 20.96 0.19
C ILE A 348 4.07 20.30 1.41
N ASP A 349 3.03 19.51 1.16
CA ASP A 349 2.36 18.66 2.14
C ASP A 349 3.00 17.26 2.11
N LEU A 350 3.66 16.89 3.21
CA LEU A 350 4.33 15.61 3.44
C LEU A 350 3.97 15.07 4.82
N PRO A 351 4.05 13.76 5.06
CA PRO A 351 3.99 13.19 6.40
C PRO A 351 5.04 13.78 7.36
N ASP A 352 4.86 13.59 8.66
CA ASP A 352 5.76 14.18 9.68
C ASP A 352 6.93 13.27 10.09
N GLY A 353 7.08 12.12 9.47
CA GLY A 353 8.09 11.14 9.82
C GLY A 353 9.50 11.46 9.34
N PRO A 354 10.48 10.64 9.74
CA PRO A 354 11.88 10.87 9.41
C PRO A 354 12.21 10.67 7.93
N GLY A 355 11.50 9.77 7.22
CA GLY A 355 11.69 9.61 5.78
C GLY A 355 11.20 10.82 4.99
N ALA A 356 10.08 11.41 5.40
CA ALA A 356 9.55 12.63 4.80
C ALA A 356 10.47 13.83 5.04
N ARG A 357 11.19 13.88 6.17
CA ARG A 357 12.23 14.90 6.39
C ARG A 357 13.38 14.75 5.41
N ILE A 358 13.87 13.53 5.18
CA ILE A 358 14.91 13.27 4.18
C ILE A 358 14.43 13.73 2.79
N LEU A 359 13.20 13.39 2.42
CA LEU A 359 12.60 13.81 1.15
C LEU A 359 12.53 15.34 1.04
N PHE A 360 12.04 16.01 2.09
CA PHE A 360 11.95 17.47 2.15
C PHE A 360 13.31 18.12 1.98
N ASP A 361 14.32 17.69 2.75
CA ASP A 361 15.65 18.27 2.75
C ASP A 361 16.32 18.15 1.38
N ARG A 362 16.13 17.01 0.70
CA ARG A 362 16.63 16.79 -0.67
C ARG A 362 15.94 17.71 -1.68
N LEU A 363 14.60 17.78 -1.67
CA LEU A 363 13.85 18.65 -2.56
C LEU A 363 14.15 20.13 -2.32
N ALA A 364 14.30 20.54 -1.05
CA ALA A 364 14.65 21.92 -0.69
C ALA A 364 16.05 22.29 -1.17
N ALA A 365 17.02 21.38 -1.07
CA ALA A 365 18.36 21.58 -1.62
C ALA A 365 18.36 21.68 -3.15
N ASP A 366 17.63 20.78 -3.82
CA ASP A 366 17.55 20.70 -5.27
C ASP A 366 16.91 21.96 -5.88
N TRP A 367 15.79 22.40 -5.34
CA TRP A 367 15.09 23.60 -5.80
C TRP A 367 15.73 24.89 -5.30
N GLY A 368 16.36 24.85 -4.12
CA GLY A 368 17.20 25.96 -3.63
C GLY A 368 18.36 26.28 -4.58
N ALA A 369 18.94 25.26 -5.23
CA ALA A 369 20.00 25.43 -6.23
C ALA A 369 19.55 26.19 -7.49
N ILE A 370 18.25 26.30 -7.74
CA ILE A 370 17.67 27.07 -8.85
C ILE A 370 16.95 28.35 -8.38
N GLY A 371 17.15 28.76 -7.12
CA GLY A 371 16.59 30.01 -6.57
C GLY A 371 15.15 29.91 -6.07
N ILE A 372 14.63 28.69 -5.87
CA ILE A 372 13.26 28.47 -5.37
C ILE A 372 13.31 28.01 -3.90
N LYS A 373 12.55 28.67 -3.04
CA LYS A 373 12.42 28.33 -1.62
C LYS A 373 11.30 27.32 -1.44
N LEU A 374 11.62 26.14 -0.85
CA LEU A 374 10.62 25.17 -0.44
C LEU A 374 10.33 25.29 1.06
N VAL A 375 9.06 25.26 1.44
CA VAL A 375 8.61 25.24 2.84
C VAL A 375 7.61 24.11 3.08
N ARG A 376 7.44 23.68 4.33
CA ARG A 376 6.34 22.76 4.69
C ARG A 376 5.02 23.51 4.62
N ALA A 377 3.99 22.82 4.14
CA ALA A 377 2.66 23.39 4.11
C ALA A 377 2.11 23.54 5.53
N ASP A 378 1.45 24.67 5.78
CA ASP A 378 0.79 25.00 7.02
C ASP A 378 -0.46 25.88 6.75
N LYS A 379 -1.03 26.49 7.79
CA LYS A 379 -2.20 27.38 7.64
C LYS A 379 -1.89 28.67 6.87
N ILE A 380 -0.65 29.12 6.89
CA ILE A 380 -0.20 30.37 6.24
C ILE A 380 0.23 30.06 4.81
N ASN A 381 0.91 28.94 4.60
CA ASN A 381 1.42 28.47 3.32
C ASN A 381 0.65 27.21 2.90
N PRO A 382 -0.53 27.37 2.26
CA PRO A 382 -1.29 26.22 1.78
C PRO A 382 -0.49 25.44 0.72
N ALA A 383 -0.62 24.12 0.71
CA ALA A 383 0.16 23.25 -0.13
C ALA A 383 0.03 23.59 -1.62
N ASP A 384 1.17 23.74 -2.28
CA ASP A 384 1.31 23.75 -3.75
C ASP A 384 1.47 22.32 -4.28
N PHE A 385 2.21 21.50 -3.53
CA PHE A 385 2.41 20.08 -3.82
C PHE A 385 1.92 19.19 -2.68
N LYS A 386 1.48 17.98 -3.03
CA LYS A 386 1.24 16.87 -2.11
C LYS A 386 2.01 15.64 -2.55
N LEU A 387 2.51 14.89 -1.60
CA LEU A 387 3.08 13.58 -1.87
C LEU A 387 1.96 12.59 -2.21
N VAL A 388 2.19 11.80 -3.26
CA VAL A 388 1.45 10.56 -3.52
C VAL A 388 2.39 9.39 -3.25
N ASP A 389 1.97 8.48 -2.39
CA ASP A 389 2.64 7.22 -2.07
C ASP A 389 1.58 6.11 -2.11
N ALA A 390 1.32 5.58 -3.30
CA ALA A 390 0.24 4.64 -3.55
C ALA A 390 0.72 3.41 -4.30
N VAL A 391 0.42 2.22 -3.75
CA VAL A 391 0.64 0.94 -4.43
C VAL A 391 -0.48 0.71 -5.43
N ALA A 392 -0.12 0.30 -6.65
CA ALA A 392 -1.09 -0.09 -7.66
C ALA A 392 -1.76 -1.41 -7.27
N PRO A 393 -3.09 -1.54 -7.42
CA PRO A 393 -3.80 -2.76 -7.09
C PRO A 393 -3.50 -3.93 -8.05
N SER A 394 -2.81 -3.65 -9.14
CA SER A 394 -2.38 -4.62 -10.15
C SER A 394 -1.29 -4.01 -11.04
N ALA A 395 -0.69 -4.79 -11.92
CA ALA A 395 0.27 -4.30 -12.92
C ALA A 395 -0.38 -3.54 -14.10
N SER A 396 -1.64 -3.13 -13.97
CA SER A 396 -2.36 -2.44 -15.05
C SER A 396 -1.86 -1.01 -15.25
N PRO A 397 -1.36 -0.65 -16.44
CA PRO A 397 -0.87 0.70 -16.72
C PRO A 397 -1.98 1.76 -16.70
N ALA A 398 -3.22 1.36 -16.96
CA ALA A 398 -4.37 2.26 -16.95
C ALA A 398 -4.63 2.86 -15.56
N TRP A 399 -4.24 2.18 -14.47
CA TRP A 399 -4.39 2.71 -13.11
C TRP A 399 -3.51 3.97 -12.91
N PHE A 400 -2.29 3.97 -13.43
CA PHE A 400 -1.36 5.09 -13.29
C PHE A 400 -1.95 6.36 -13.91
N VAL A 401 -2.43 6.28 -15.15
CA VAL A 401 -2.96 7.44 -15.88
C VAL A 401 -4.31 7.88 -15.32
N ARG A 402 -5.19 6.95 -14.94
CA ARG A 402 -6.49 7.27 -14.33
C ARG A 402 -6.39 8.07 -13.04
N SER A 403 -5.30 7.90 -12.29
CA SER A 403 -5.04 8.68 -11.07
C SER A 403 -4.93 10.19 -11.31
N PHE A 404 -4.88 10.62 -12.58
CA PHE A 404 -4.75 12.02 -13.00
C PHE A 404 -5.94 12.54 -13.82
N ARG A 405 -7.06 11.83 -13.83
CA ARG A 405 -8.28 12.31 -14.50
C ARG A 405 -8.81 13.59 -13.90
N CYS A 406 -9.52 14.38 -14.71
CA CYS A 406 -10.16 15.65 -14.30
C CYS A 406 -11.25 15.46 -13.24
N THR A 407 -11.79 14.26 -13.10
CA THR A 407 -12.69 13.89 -11.99
C THR A 407 -11.97 13.66 -10.66
N VAL A 408 -10.64 13.48 -10.68
CA VAL A 408 -9.82 13.13 -9.50
C VAL A 408 -8.90 14.28 -9.07
N ARG A 409 -8.36 15.04 -10.04
CA ARG A 409 -7.33 16.06 -9.81
C ARG A 409 -7.79 17.46 -10.15
N PRO A 410 -7.38 18.48 -9.37
CA PRO A 410 -7.70 19.87 -9.66
C PRO A 410 -7.02 20.37 -10.95
N LEU A 411 -5.79 19.90 -11.23
CA LEU A 411 -5.07 20.13 -12.48
C LEU A 411 -5.01 18.83 -13.27
N CYS A 412 -5.52 18.87 -14.49
CA CYS A 412 -5.73 17.70 -15.33
C CYS A 412 -5.67 18.10 -16.82
N SER A 413 -5.74 17.13 -17.72
CA SER A 413 -5.79 17.33 -19.16
C SER A 413 -7.00 16.62 -19.76
N ILE A 414 -7.85 17.37 -20.42
CA ILE A 414 -9.00 16.82 -21.17
C ILE A 414 -8.52 15.92 -22.31
N GLU A 415 -7.39 16.25 -22.94
CA GLU A 415 -6.81 15.46 -24.02
C GLU A 415 -6.31 14.09 -23.48
N ALA A 416 -5.67 14.07 -22.29
CA ALA A 416 -5.30 12.83 -21.64
C ALA A 416 -6.53 12.00 -21.24
N ASP A 417 -7.59 12.64 -20.75
CA ASP A 417 -8.85 11.97 -20.44
C ASP A 417 -9.49 11.34 -21.69
N ALA A 418 -9.48 12.05 -22.84
CA ALA A 418 -9.98 11.53 -24.10
C ALA A 418 -9.18 10.30 -24.59
N ALA A 419 -7.84 10.34 -24.48
CA ALA A 419 -7.00 9.20 -24.80
C ALA A 419 -7.31 8.00 -23.86
N MET A 420 -7.54 8.27 -22.57
CA MET A 420 -7.94 7.22 -21.61
C MET A 420 -9.33 6.64 -21.91
N ASP A 421 -10.28 7.45 -22.38
CA ASP A 421 -11.59 6.95 -22.81
C ASP A 421 -11.48 6.10 -24.09
N SER A 422 -10.61 6.48 -25.03
CA SER A 422 -10.26 5.68 -26.19
C SER A 422 -9.61 4.33 -25.77
N ALA A 423 -8.68 4.36 -24.81
CA ALA A 423 -8.08 3.15 -24.27
C ALA A 423 -9.13 2.22 -23.61
N ARG A 424 -10.14 2.78 -22.96
CA ARG A 424 -11.22 2.02 -22.31
C ARG A 424 -12.10 1.27 -23.31
N THR A 425 -12.34 1.86 -24.47
CA THR A 425 -13.21 1.28 -25.51
C THR A 425 -12.46 0.44 -26.55
N ALA A 426 -11.11 0.53 -26.60
CA ALA A 426 -10.30 -0.22 -27.53
C ALA A 426 -10.40 -1.72 -27.27
N THR A 427 -10.75 -2.48 -28.31
CA THR A 427 -10.85 -3.95 -28.28
C THR A 427 -9.49 -4.62 -28.50
N VAL A 428 -8.61 -3.99 -29.30
CA VAL A 428 -7.27 -4.49 -29.62
C VAL A 428 -6.27 -4.04 -28.55
N ALA A 429 -5.47 -4.98 -28.02
CA ALA A 429 -4.53 -4.73 -26.93
C ALA A 429 -3.49 -3.66 -27.29
N ASP A 430 -2.91 -3.71 -28.51
CA ASP A 430 -1.89 -2.75 -28.95
C ASP A 430 -2.44 -1.33 -29.09
N GLN A 431 -3.68 -1.19 -29.57
CA GLN A 431 -4.35 0.11 -29.64
C GLN A 431 -4.60 0.66 -28.23
N ARG A 432 -5.05 -0.18 -27.30
CA ARG A 432 -5.22 0.19 -25.90
C ARG A 432 -3.91 0.66 -25.29
N ALA A 433 -2.82 -0.06 -25.53
CA ALA A 433 -1.48 0.30 -25.05
C ALA A 433 -1.01 1.63 -25.68
N ALA A 434 -1.30 1.89 -26.95
CA ALA A 434 -0.96 3.14 -27.62
C ALA A 434 -1.67 4.34 -26.99
N PHE A 435 -2.97 4.26 -26.75
CA PHE A 435 -3.74 5.34 -26.08
C PHE A 435 -3.29 5.57 -24.63
N ILE A 436 -2.89 4.53 -23.89
CA ILE A 436 -2.36 4.69 -22.54
C ILE A 436 -1.01 5.43 -22.56
N ARG A 437 -0.12 5.08 -23.53
CA ARG A 437 1.14 5.81 -23.70
C ARG A 437 0.92 7.26 -24.08
N GLU A 438 0.00 7.54 -25.02
CA GLU A 438 -0.38 8.90 -25.41
C GLU A 438 -0.85 9.72 -24.21
N ALA A 439 -1.78 9.19 -23.41
CA ALA A 439 -2.26 9.86 -22.21
C ALA A 439 -1.12 10.13 -21.21
N SER A 440 -0.20 9.17 -21.01
CA SER A 440 0.98 9.35 -20.15
C SER A 440 1.89 10.47 -20.65
N GLN A 441 2.19 10.50 -21.96
CA GLN A 441 3.04 11.53 -22.57
C GLN A 441 2.44 12.93 -22.43
N ILE A 442 1.12 13.08 -22.61
CA ILE A 442 0.42 14.35 -22.40
C ILE A 442 0.57 14.82 -20.94
N LEU A 443 0.35 13.93 -19.97
CA LEU A 443 0.46 14.26 -18.54
C LEU A 443 1.90 14.61 -18.15
N GLU A 444 2.88 13.87 -18.65
CA GLU A 444 4.30 14.10 -18.42
C GLU A 444 4.75 15.42 -19.04
N GLY A 445 4.35 15.72 -20.28
CA GLY A 445 4.64 17.00 -20.95
C GLY A 445 4.08 18.21 -20.20
N LYS A 446 2.95 18.05 -19.50
CA LYS A 446 2.37 19.11 -18.64
C LYS A 446 2.94 19.13 -17.23
N SER A 447 3.77 18.15 -16.84
CA SER A 447 4.37 17.98 -15.51
C SER A 447 3.35 18.09 -14.37
N PHE A 448 2.17 17.45 -14.52
CA PHE A 448 1.15 17.39 -13.47
C PHE A 448 1.49 16.44 -12.35
N PHE A 449 2.41 15.52 -12.60
CA PHE A 449 3.03 14.64 -11.64
C PHE A 449 4.55 14.73 -11.79
N ILE A 450 5.24 14.83 -10.68
CA ILE A 450 6.70 14.76 -10.61
C ILE A 450 7.06 13.41 -10.01
N PRO A 451 7.38 12.38 -10.82
CA PRO A 451 7.74 11.07 -10.32
C PRO A 451 9.11 11.13 -9.64
N LEU A 452 9.28 10.36 -8.57
CA LEU A 452 10.53 10.29 -7.80
C LEU A 452 11.16 8.89 -7.84
N ALA A 453 10.37 7.87 -7.46
CA ALA A 453 10.78 6.46 -7.42
C ALA A 453 9.55 5.54 -7.44
N ALA A 454 9.71 4.24 -7.19
CA ALA A 454 8.63 3.34 -6.82
C ALA A 454 8.23 3.56 -5.33
N PRO A 455 6.98 3.26 -4.95
CA PRO A 455 6.60 3.21 -3.54
C PRO A 455 7.45 2.22 -2.75
N VAL A 456 7.66 2.50 -1.47
CA VAL A 456 8.39 1.59 -0.58
C VAL A 456 7.40 0.95 0.38
N ARG A 457 7.35 -0.38 0.39
CA ARG A 457 6.59 -1.16 1.36
C ARG A 457 7.52 -2.19 1.99
N TRP A 458 7.48 -2.29 3.30
CA TRP A 458 8.32 -3.24 4.03
C TRP A 458 7.58 -3.84 5.23
N SER A 459 8.08 -5.00 5.64
CA SER A 459 7.61 -5.75 6.80
C SER A 459 8.81 -6.18 7.65
N LEU A 460 8.59 -6.40 8.96
CA LEU A 460 9.55 -7.08 9.82
C LEU A 460 9.02 -8.49 10.09
N VAL A 461 9.81 -9.49 9.73
CA VAL A 461 9.43 -10.91 9.80
C VAL A 461 10.34 -11.63 10.79
N GLY A 462 9.76 -12.10 11.87
CA GLY A 462 10.45 -12.83 12.91
C GLY A 462 10.85 -14.25 12.48
N THR A 463 11.78 -14.84 13.20
CA THR A 463 12.31 -16.20 12.89
C THR A 463 11.30 -17.31 13.11
N ARG A 464 10.21 -17.05 13.82
CA ARG A 464 9.10 -17.99 14.04
C ARG A 464 8.13 -18.06 12.85
N ILE A 465 8.21 -17.11 11.91
CA ILE A 465 7.33 -17.01 10.77
C ILE A 465 7.90 -17.86 9.62
N GLU A 466 7.10 -18.77 9.11
CA GLU A 466 7.26 -19.43 7.80
C GLU A 466 6.07 -19.04 6.90
N GLY A 467 6.21 -19.16 5.59
CA GLY A 467 5.11 -18.86 4.65
C GLY A 467 4.93 -17.38 4.31
N PHE A 468 5.67 -16.46 4.94
CA PHE A 468 5.68 -15.05 4.49
C PHE A 468 6.40 -14.93 3.15
N ALA A 469 5.79 -14.21 2.21
CA ALA A 469 6.40 -13.89 0.93
C ALA A 469 6.22 -12.41 0.59
N GLU A 470 7.26 -11.79 0.07
CA GLU A 470 7.18 -10.47 -0.54
C GLU A 470 6.33 -10.57 -1.82
N ASN A 471 5.49 -9.57 -2.07
CA ASN A 471 4.62 -9.60 -3.25
C ASN A 471 4.33 -8.22 -3.84
N ILE A 472 3.94 -8.22 -5.12
CA ILE A 472 3.77 -6.99 -5.92
C ILE A 472 2.61 -6.09 -5.48
N VAL A 473 1.70 -6.59 -4.64
CA VAL A 473 0.53 -5.84 -4.15
C VAL A 473 0.67 -5.44 -2.67
N ALA A 474 1.75 -5.87 -2.00
CA ALA A 474 2.00 -5.69 -0.56
C ALA A 474 0.78 -6.08 0.30
N ARG A 475 0.15 -7.21 -0.02
CA ARG A 475 -0.98 -7.80 0.70
C ARG A 475 -0.55 -9.13 1.30
N HIS A 476 -0.60 -9.24 2.62
CA HIS A 476 -0.08 -10.40 3.35
C HIS A 476 -1.20 -11.10 4.11
N PRO A 477 -1.71 -12.24 3.60
CA PRO A 477 -2.60 -13.12 4.36
C PRO A 477 -1.90 -13.63 5.62
N LEU A 478 -2.65 -13.73 6.72
CA LEU A 478 -2.13 -14.19 8.01
C LEU A 478 -2.29 -15.71 8.22
N THR A 479 -2.90 -16.39 7.25
CA THR A 479 -3.03 -17.86 7.24
C THR A 479 -1.71 -18.50 6.80
N GLY A 480 -1.38 -19.65 7.38
CA GLY A 480 -0.18 -20.43 6.99
C GLY A 480 1.14 -19.91 7.53
N LEU A 481 1.14 -18.85 8.36
CA LEU A 481 2.36 -18.24 8.90
C LEU A 481 2.98 -18.99 10.09
N ASN A 482 2.29 -20.00 10.65
CA ASN A 482 2.69 -20.73 11.87
C ASN A 482 3.23 -22.15 11.61
N GLU A 483 3.79 -22.45 10.45
CA GLU A 483 4.19 -23.82 10.11
C GLU A 483 5.43 -24.30 10.89
N ARG A 484 6.31 -23.41 11.32
CA ARG A 484 7.57 -23.75 11.99
C ARG A 484 7.40 -24.35 13.39
N LEU A 485 6.40 -23.89 14.15
CA LEU A 485 6.15 -24.35 15.53
C LEU A 485 5.70 -25.83 15.63
N LYS A 486 5.36 -26.47 14.49
CA LYS A 486 4.83 -27.83 14.44
C LYS A 486 5.87 -28.90 14.08
N ARG A 487 7.03 -28.50 13.54
CA ARG A 487 8.10 -29.46 13.16
C ARG A 487 9.05 -29.77 14.30
N GLU A 488 9.12 -28.94 15.36
CA GLU A 488 9.99 -29.16 16.53
C GLU A 488 9.33 -29.98 17.61
N GLY A 489 8.05 -30.36 17.51
CA GLY A 489 7.28 -31.14 18.46
C GLY A 489 6.86 -32.53 17.98
N GLN A 490 7.44 -33.06 16.87
CA GLN A 490 7.22 -34.44 16.41
C GLN A 490 8.45 -35.32 16.65
#